data_bd14e60edb2925ff236a7e35d6a8d202
#
_entry.id   bd14e60edb2925ff236a7e35d6a8d202
#
_cell.length_a   1.000
_cell.length_b   1.000
_cell.length_c   1.000
_cell.angle_alpha   90.00
_cell.angle_beta   90.00
_cell.angle_gamma   90.00
#
_symmetry.space_group_name_H-M   'P 1'
#
loop_
_entity.id
_entity.type
_entity.pdbx_description
1 polymer ?
#
loop_
_entity_poly.entity_id
_entity_poly.type
_entity_poly.pdbx_seq_one_letter_code
_entity_poly.pdbx_strand_id
1 'polypeptide(L)'
;MSNILCIGAGYVGGPTMAMIAKYCPEHTITIVDINQERIDRWNSDDLPIYEPGLLDVVQQTRGKNLFFQTDIAGAISEADIIFVSVNTPTKKFGEGAGKAADLQYWEKTSRDILQNSRKPDVIVVEKSTLPVRTAEAMARILESGNSKTNFSVVSNPEFLAEGTAIQDLANPDRVLIGGEENENGHKAANTVAELYAHWVPRERILLTSVWSSELSKLVANAMLAQRISSVNSISALCERTEADITEVSRAIGMDTRIGAKFLQASIGFGGSCFRKDILHLSYLCEFYGLPEVADYWASVVNINEWQINRFFQNILNELFNTLSGKTITMLGFAFKQDTGDT
;
A
#
# COMPACT_ATOMS: atom_id res chain seq x y z
N MET A 1 27.47 2.03 6.21
CA MET A 1 26.81 0.96 6.98
C MET A 1 25.81 1.60 7.91
N SER A 2 24.54 1.24 7.84
CA SER A 2 23.46 1.83 8.66
C SER A 2 22.60 0.72 9.25
N ASN A 3 22.00 0.97 10.39
CA ASN A 3 21.00 0.14 11.00
C ASN A 3 19.62 0.59 10.50
N ILE A 4 18.96 -0.22 9.72
CA ILE A 4 17.64 0.03 9.15
C ILE A 4 16.61 -0.78 9.94
N LEU A 5 15.64 -0.10 10.51
CA LEU A 5 14.54 -0.70 11.24
C LEU A 5 13.26 -0.63 10.40
N CYS A 6 12.46 -1.69 10.42
CA CYS A 6 11.08 -1.62 9.97
C CYS A 6 10.14 -1.98 11.12
N ILE A 7 9.21 -1.10 11.43
CA ILE A 7 8.15 -1.33 12.41
C ILE A 7 6.90 -1.79 11.66
N GLY A 8 6.54 -3.06 11.86
CA GLY A 8 5.45 -3.75 11.17
C GLY A 8 5.96 -4.82 10.20
N ALA A 9 5.77 -6.08 10.57
CA ALA A 9 6.14 -7.27 9.78
C ALA A 9 4.99 -7.77 8.89
N GLY A 10 4.23 -6.82 8.31
CA GLY A 10 3.10 -7.09 7.43
C GLY A 10 3.51 -7.24 5.97
N TYR A 11 2.48 -7.23 5.11
CA TYR A 11 2.58 -7.47 3.67
C TYR A 11 3.50 -6.49 2.91
N VAL A 12 3.63 -5.26 3.39
CA VAL A 12 4.52 -4.25 2.81
C VAL A 12 5.90 -4.30 3.46
N GLY A 13 5.97 -4.30 4.80
CA GLY A 13 7.24 -4.24 5.52
C GLY A 13 8.14 -5.45 5.29
N GLY A 14 7.59 -6.66 5.42
CA GLY A 14 8.35 -7.89 5.26
C GLY A 14 9.05 -8.02 3.90
N PRO A 15 8.31 -8.07 2.78
CA PRO A 15 8.89 -8.18 1.46
C PRO A 15 9.83 -7.03 1.10
N THR A 16 9.46 -5.79 1.42
CA THR A 16 10.33 -4.62 1.12
C THR A 16 11.68 -4.73 1.83
N MET A 17 11.67 -5.06 3.12
CA MET A 17 12.92 -5.17 3.89
C MET A 17 13.76 -6.37 3.46
N ALA A 18 13.14 -7.49 3.09
CA ALA A 18 13.85 -8.63 2.54
C ALA A 18 14.58 -8.26 1.23
N MET A 19 13.95 -7.46 0.37
CA MET A 19 14.58 -6.97 -0.86
C MET A 19 15.71 -5.97 -0.59
N ILE A 20 15.54 -5.05 0.36
CA ILE A 20 16.61 -4.14 0.78
C ILE A 20 17.79 -4.95 1.35
N ALA A 21 17.52 -5.95 2.20
CA ALA A 21 18.56 -6.82 2.75
C ALA A 21 19.35 -7.58 1.66
N LYS A 22 18.65 -8.02 0.61
CA LYS A 22 19.25 -8.71 -0.52
C LYS A 22 20.19 -7.82 -1.34
N TYR A 23 19.78 -6.60 -1.61
CA TYR A 23 20.52 -5.70 -2.50
C TYR A 23 21.49 -4.76 -1.78
N CYS A 24 21.34 -4.59 -0.47
CA CYS A 24 22.18 -3.74 0.37
C CYS A 24 22.81 -4.56 1.52
N PRO A 25 23.68 -5.56 1.21
CA PRO A 25 24.22 -6.48 2.21
C PRO A 25 25.13 -5.80 3.26
N GLU A 26 25.56 -4.56 3.02
CA GLU A 26 26.36 -3.75 3.94
C GLU A 26 25.54 -3.14 5.08
N HIS A 27 24.20 -3.11 4.97
CA HIS A 27 23.31 -2.61 6.01
C HIS A 27 22.79 -3.75 6.89
N THR A 28 22.51 -3.45 8.16
CA THR A 28 21.78 -4.34 9.06
C THR A 28 20.30 -3.96 9.04
N ILE A 29 19.43 -4.88 8.71
CA ILE A 29 17.98 -4.68 8.61
C ILE A 29 17.31 -5.47 9.72
N THR A 30 16.55 -4.78 10.56
CA THR A 30 15.74 -5.38 11.63
C THR A 30 14.26 -5.09 11.39
N ILE A 31 13.43 -6.11 11.40
CA ILE A 31 11.98 -5.99 11.34
C ILE A 31 11.40 -6.33 12.71
N VAL A 32 10.55 -5.44 13.23
CA VAL A 32 9.88 -5.66 14.52
C VAL A 32 8.37 -5.66 14.35
N ASP A 33 7.71 -6.52 15.12
CA ASP A 33 6.25 -6.58 15.22
C ASP A 33 5.86 -6.94 16.66
N ILE A 34 4.71 -6.46 17.12
CA ILE A 34 4.15 -6.79 18.43
C ILE A 34 3.64 -8.23 18.50
N ASN A 35 3.40 -8.87 17.37
CA ASN A 35 2.86 -10.22 17.26
C ASN A 35 3.99 -11.25 17.23
N GLN A 36 4.20 -11.94 18.36
CA GLN A 36 5.24 -12.97 18.50
C GLN A 36 5.08 -14.11 17.49
N GLU A 37 3.84 -14.62 17.28
CA GLU A 37 3.59 -15.69 16.32
C GLU A 37 3.99 -15.31 14.89
N ARG A 38 3.72 -14.06 14.49
CA ARG A 38 4.16 -13.54 13.20
C ARG A 38 5.68 -13.49 13.08
N ILE A 39 6.37 -13.06 14.14
CA ILE A 39 7.84 -13.03 14.19
C ILE A 39 8.42 -14.44 14.15
N ASP A 40 7.82 -15.40 14.88
CA ASP A 40 8.25 -16.81 14.88
C ASP A 40 8.13 -17.41 13.46
N ARG A 41 7.06 -17.12 12.75
CA ARG A 41 6.88 -17.55 11.36
C ARG A 41 7.89 -16.89 10.43
N TRP A 42 8.22 -15.60 10.57
CA TRP A 42 9.30 -14.96 9.81
C TRP A 42 10.68 -15.58 10.09
N ASN A 43 10.90 -16.11 11.28
CA ASN A 43 12.12 -16.85 11.68
C ASN A 43 12.11 -18.31 11.23
N SER A 44 11.03 -18.80 10.63
CA SER A 44 10.87 -20.16 10.08
C SER A 44 10.74 -20.14 8.56
N ASP A 45 10.63 -21.31 7.93
CA ASP A 45 10.38 -21.42 6.49
C ASP A 45 8.86 -21.43 6.17
N ASP A 46 7.98 -21.41 7.18
CA ASP A 46 6.55 -21.15 7.04
C ASP A 46 6.26 -19.66 7.24
N LEU A 47 6.52 -18.86 6.22
CA LEU A 47 6.36 -17.41 6.29
C LEU A 47 4.89 -17.01 6.54
N PRO A 48 4.63 -15.91 7.29
CA PRO A 48 3.26 -15.46 7.56
C PRO A 48 2.56 -14.86 6.32
N ILE A 49 3.29 -14.69 5.23
CA ILE A 49 2.84 -14.11 3.98
C ILE A 49 3.29 -15.01 2.85
N TYR A 50 2.36 -15.36 1.96
CA TYR A 50 2.68 -16.05 0.73
C TYR A 50 2.88 -15.06 -0.41
N GLU A 51 4.07 -15.07 -1.00
CA GLU A 51 4.42 -14.38 -2.25
C GLU A 51 5.41 -15.23 -3.04
N PRO A 52 5.23 -15.38 -4.36
CA PRO A 52 6.19 -16.09 -5.18
C PRO A 52 7.61 -15.52 -5.04
N GLY A 53 8.57 -16.38 -4.68
CA GLY A 53 9.99 -16.01 -4.52
C GLY A 53 10.36 -15.33 -3.20
N LEU A 54 9.41 -15.03 -2.31
CA LEU A 54 9.71 -14.37 -1.03
C LEU A 54 10.56 -15.25 -0.11
N LEU A 55 10.22 -16.55 0.01
CA LEU A 55 10.96 -17.46 0.86
C LEU A 55 12.44 -17.54 0.46
N ASP A 56 12.72 -17.61 -0.83
CA ASP A 56 14.10 -17.68 -1.34
C ASP A 56 14.90 -16.42 -0.94
N VAL A 57 14.29 -15.23 -1.03
CA VAL A 57 14.94 -13.98 -0.63
C VAL A 57 15.19 -13.95 0.87
N VAL A 58 14.22 -14.35 1.68
CA VAL A 58 14.36 -14.41 3.14
C VAL A 58 15.42 -15.40 3.56
N GLN A 59 15.46 -16.61 3.00
CA GLN A 59 16.50 -17.62 3.30
C GLN A 59 17.91 -17.14 2.94
N GLN A 60 18.05 -16.31 1.89
CA GLN A 60 19.35 -15.76 1.49
C GLN A 60 19.88 -14.71 2.48
N THR A 61 19.00 -14.00 3.21
CA THR A 61 19.32 -12.81 3.99
C THR A 61 19.12 -12.98 5.50
N ARG A 62 18.15 -13.79 5.91
CA ARG A 62 17.82 -14.07 7.33
C ARG A 62 19.03 -14.62 8.09
N GLY A 63 19.31 -14.05 9.26
CA GLY A 63 20.46 -14.42 10.10
C GLY A 63 21.81 -13.92 9.59
N LYS A 64 21.87 -13.25 8.44
CA LYS A 64 23.07 -12.57 7.94
C LYS A 64 22.99 -11.07 8.20
N ASN A 65 22.10 -10.41 7.49
CA ASN A 65 21.84 -8.97 7.64
C ASN A 65 20.34 -8.64 7.77
N LEU A 66 19.46 -9.64 7.78
CA LEU A 66 18.02 -9.51 8.03
C LEU A 66 17.63 -10.26 9.30
N PHE A 67 17.01 -9.54 10.26
CA PHE A 67 16.63 -10.05 11.56
C PHE A 67 15.18 -9.70 11.87
N PHE A 68 14.49 -10.60 12.62
CA PHE A 68 13.10 -10.43 13.03
C PHE A 68 12.99 -10.60 14.54
N GLN A 69 12.36 -9.65 15.24
CA GLN A 69 12.24 -9.66 16.69
C GLN A 69 11.03 -8.84 17.19
N THR A 70 10.75 -8.93 18.49
CA THR A 70 9.66 -8.19 19.14
C THR A 70 10.13 -7.03 20.02
N ASP A 71 11.45 -6.86 20.23
CA ASP A 71 12.00 -5.74 20.99
C ASP A 71 12.01 -4.46 20.15
N ILE A 72 10.87 -3.75 20.18
CA ILE A 72 10.69 -2.50 19.45
C ILE A 72 11.56 -1.39 20.01
N ALA A 73 11.62 -1.25 21.33
CA ALA A 73 12.34 -0.16 22.01
C ALA A 73 13.86 -0.25 21.79
N GLY A 74 14.43 -1.45 21.96
CA GLY A 74 15.84 -1.70 21.69
C GLY A 74 16.19 -1.46 20.22
N ALA A 75 15.37 -1.94 19.30
CA ALA A 75 15.59 -1.74 17.86
C ALA A 75 15.53 -0.26 17.45
N ILE A 76 14.60 0.53 18.00
CA ILE A 76 14.51 1.98 17.75
C ILE A 76 15.79 2.69 18.24
N SER A 77 16.33 2.29 19.38
CA SER A 77 17.51 2.95 19.98
C SER A 77 18.76 2.88 19.10
N GLU A 78 18.88 1.85 18.29
CA GLU A 78 20.03 1.58 17.42
C GLU A 78 19.84 2.03 15.96
N ALA A 79 18.60 2.41 15.58
CA ALA A 79 18.26 2.68 14.20
C ALA A 79 18.75 4.05 13.69
N ASP A 80 19.29 4.06 12.49
CA ASP A 80 19.61 5.27 11.71
C ASP A 80 18.47 5.63 10.76
N ILE A 81 17.75 4.61 10.22
CA ILE A 81 16.59 4.77 9.33
C ILE A 81 15.48 3.87 9.85
N ILE A 82 14.28 4.42 10.04
CA ILE A 82 13.11 3.70 10.55
C ILE A 82 12.00 3.74 9.53
N PHE A 83 11.68 2.61 8.91
CA PHE A 83 10.50 2.44 8.07
C PHE A 83 9.29 2.12 8.94
N VAL A 84 8.22 2.91 8.79
CA VAL A 84 6.95 2.69 9.49
C VAL A 84 5.97 2.05 8.52
N SER A 85 5.70 0.75 8.74
CA SER A 85 4.81 -0.08 7.92
C SER A 85 3.69 -0.70 8.76
N VAL A 86 3.08 0.12 9.61
CA VAL A 86 1.99 -0.29 10.49
C VAL A 86 0.63 -0.21 9.78
N ASN A 87 -0.34 -0.93 10.32
CA ASN A 87 -1.68 -1.01 9.76
C ASN A 87 -2.42 0.33 9.86
N THR A 88 -3.17 0.69 8.81
CA THR A 88 -4.01 1.89 8.73
C THR A 88 -5.45 1.50 8.38
N PRO A 89 -6.19 0.91 9.33
CA PRO A 89 -7.57 0.49 9.07
C PRO A 89 -8.50 1.69 8.86
N THR A 90 -9.66 1.43 8.27
CA THR A 90 -10.70 2.45 8.17
C THR A 90 -11.27 2.76 9.55
N LYS A 91 -11.44 4.03 9.85
CA LYS A 91 -12.00 4.53 11.10
C LYS A 91 -13.43 4.01 11.30
N LYS A 92 -13.72 3.48 12.48
CA LYS A 92 -15.03 2.86 12.79
C LYS A 92 -16.01 3.81 13.46
N PHE A 93 -15.54 4.88 14.10
CA PHE A 93 -16.35 5.78 14.92
C PHE A 93 -15.93 7.24 14.72
N GLY A 94 -16.86 8.16 15.00
CA GLY A 94 -16.64 9.60 14.96
C GLY A 94 -16.60 10.16 13.54
N GLU A 95 -16.11 11.40 13.41
CA GLU A 95 -15.99 12.08 12.12
C GLU A 95 -15.10 11.28 11.15
N GLY A 96 -15.57 11.12 9.92
CA GLY A 96 -14.91 10.31 8.89
C GLY A 96 -15.07 8.78 9.06
N ALA A 97 -15.94 8.30 9.97
CA ALA A 97 -16.20 6.87 10.12
C ALA A 97 -16.64 6.24 8.79
N GLY A 98 -16.09 5.06 8.46
CA GLY A 98 -16.31 4.36 7.20
C GLY A 98 -15.53 4.89 6.00
N LYS A 99 -14.85 6.04 6.10
CA LYS A 99 -14.08 6.67 5.02
C LYS A 99 -12.65 7.00 5.43
N ALA A 100 -12.43 7.68 6.53
CA ALA A 100 -11.11 8.13 6.99
C ALA A 100 -10.24 6.97 7.50
N ALA A 101 -8.92 7.11 7.40
CA ALA A 101 -7.98 6.19 8.02
C ALA A 101 -7.92 6.39 9.55
N ASP A 102 -7.80 5.28 10.28
CA ASP A 102 -7.52 5.30 11.71
C ASP A 102 -6.00 5.29 11.94
N LEU A 103 -5.50 6.37 12.48
CA LEU A 103 -4.07 6.63 12.65
C LEU A 103 -3.53 6.25 14.04
N GLN A 104 -4.32 5.60 14.91
CA GLN A 104 -3.93 5.29 16.28
C GLN A 104 -2.62 4.50 16.39
N TYR A 105 -2.43 3.49 15.53
CA TYR A 105 -1.18 2.70 15.52
C TYR A 105 0.01 3.52 15.06
N TRP A 106 -0.24 4.40 14.12
CA TRP A 106 0.76 5.28 13.54
C TRP A 106 1.20 6.36 14.54
N GLU A 107 0.24 7.01 15.23
CA GLU A 107 0.54 7.93 16.32
C GLU A 107 1.32 7.27 17.46
N LYS A 108 0.91 6.06 17.86
CA LYS A 108 1.63 5.30 18.89
C LYS A 108 3.05 5.04 18.47
N THR A 109 3.27 4.57 17.23
CA THR A 109 4.61 4.31 16.68
C THR A 109 5.47 5.58 16.67
N SER A 110 4.90 6.73 16.29
CA SER A 110 5.61 8.01 16.32
C SER A 110 6.08 8.39 17.73
N ARG A 111 5.24 8.14 18.75
CA ARG A 111 5.60 8.38 20.16
C ARG A 111 6.65 7.38 20.65
N ASP A 112 6.56 6.12 20.25
CA ASP A 112 7.56 5.10 20.59
C ASP A 112 8.92 5.45 19.97
N ILE A 113 8.95 5.96 18.73
CA ILE A 113 10.16 6.46 18.06
C ILE A 113 10.75 7.65 18.85
N LEU A 114 9.94 8.65 19.18
CA LEU A 114 10.37 9.82 19.94
C LEU A 114 10.99 9.44 21.28
N GLN A 115 10.38 8.50 22.00
CA GLN A 115 10.82 8.10 23.34
C GLN A 115 12.09 7.26 23.35
N ASN A 116 12.28 6.42 22.33
CA ASN A 116 13.33 5.40 22.33
C ASN A 116 14.53 5.72 21.42
N SER A 117 14.44 6.68 20.50
CA SER A 117 15.58 7.09 19.66
C SER A 117 16.72 7.63 20.48
N ARG A 118 17.96 7.23 20.14
CA ARG A 118 19.20 7.63 20.83
C ARG A 118 20.27 8.17 19.89
N LYS A 119 20.09 7.99 18.59
CA LYS A 119 20.99 8.51 17.56
C LYS A 119 20.80 10.02 17.41
N PRO A 120 21.84 10.77 17.03
CA PRO A 120 21.73 12.22 16.84
C PRO A 120 20.81 12.61 15.69
N ASP A 121 20.82 11.84 14.60
CA ASP A 121 20.00 12.03 13.41
C ASP A 121 19.30 10.72 13.07
N VAL A 122 17.99 10.76 12.83
CA VAL A 122 17.17 9.61 12.46
C VAL A 122 16.25 9.98 11.31
N ILE A 123 16.28 9.17 10.25
CA ILE A 123 15.32 9.29 9.15
C ILE A 123 14.13 8.38 9.43
N VAL A 124 12.92 8.94 9.46
CA VAL A 124 11.67 8.19 9.63
C VAL A 124 10.96 8.12 8.28
N VAL A 125 10.80 6.92 7.76
CA VAL A 125 10.22 6.66 6.44
C VAL A 125 8.80 6.15 6.59
N GLU A 126 7.85 6.93 6.13
CA GLU A 126 6.44 6.58 6.05
C GLU A 126 6.22 5.63 4.87
N LYS A 127 6.00 4.35 5.15
CA LYS A 127 5.79 3.32 4.11
C LYS A 127 4.33 2.92 3.94
N SER A 128 3.52 3.07 4.99
CA SER A 128 2.07 2.79 4.96
C SER A 128 1.34 3.74 4.01
N THR A 129 0.20 3.29 3.46
CA THR A 129 -0.72 4.18 2.72
C THR A 129 -1.47 5.07 3.73
N LEU A 130 -1.18 6.34 3.71
CA LEU A 130 -1.64 7.31 4.69
C LEU A 130 -2.31 8.53 4.03
N PRO A 131 -3.14 9.28 4.78
CA PRO A 131 -3.68 10.56 4.31
C PRO A 131 -2.58 11.57 3.99
N VAL A 132 -2.86 12.45 3.05
CA VAL A 132 -2.02 13.64 2.82
C VAL A 132 -1.90 14.43 4.12
N ARG A 133 -0.69 14.90 4.44
CA ARG A 133 -0.28 15.61 5.66
C ARG A 133 -0.11 14.73 6.90
N THR A 134 -0.07 13.41 6.75
CA THR A 134 0.24 12.51 7.87
C THR A 134 1.70 12.62 8.27
N ALA A 135 2.63 12.72 7.32
CA ALA A 135 4.04 12.95 7.59
C ALA A 135 4.27 14.26 8.37
N GLU A 136 3.50 15.32 8.07
CA GLU A 136 3.53 16.57 8.86
C GLU A 136 3.08 16.34 10.31
N ALA A 137 2.02 15.54 10.52
CA ALA A 137 1.57 15.19 11.86
C ALA A 137 2.63 14.36 12.62
N MET A 138 3.36 13.46 11.94
CA MET A 138 4.50 12.74 12.49
C MET A 138 5.62 13.71 12.89
N ALA A 139 6.02 14.58 11.99
CA ALA A 139 7.05 15.56 12.28
C ALA A 139 6.71 16.37 13.55
N ARG A 140 5.48 16.86 13.69
CA ARG A 140 5.01 17.57 14.88
C ARG A 140 5.09 16.72 16.15
N ILE A 141 4.77 15.42 16.09
CA ILE A 141 4.91 14.52 17.25
C ILE A 141 6.38 14.36 17.61
N LEU A 142 7.25 14.13 16.64
CA LEU A 142 8.68 13.93 16.82
C LEU A 142 9.37 15.20 17.35
N GLU A 143 8.91 16.39 16.95
CA GLU A 143 9.39 17.69 17.43
C GLU A 143 8.83 18.07 18.81
N SER A 144 7.69 17.50 19.24
CA SER A 144 7.02 17.88 20.50
C SER A 144 7.78 17.51 21.78
N GLY A 145 8.81 16.67 21.68
CA GLY A 145 9.61 16.20 22.79
C GLY A 145 10.93 16.98 22.95
N ASN A 146 11.50 16.94 24.16
CA ASN A 146 12.86 17.43 24.42
C ASN A 146 13.93 16.41 23.95
N SER A 147 13.73 15.78 22.80
CA SER A 147 14.69 14.84 22.22
C SER A 147 15.95 15.58 21.76
N LYS A 148 17.10 14.96 21.93
CA LYS A 148 18.36 15.41 21.32
C LYS A 148 18.55 14.89 19.90
N THR A 149 17.59 14.06 19.43
CA THR A 149 17.59 13.48 18.08
C THR A 149 16.95 14.44 17.10
N ASN A 150 17.61 14.69 15.98
CA ASN A 150 17.03 15.38 14.84
C ASN A 150 16.30 14.34 13.97
N PHE A 151 15.01 14.54 13.77
CA PHE A 151 14.21 13.67 12.92
C PHE A 151 13.99 14.32 11.55
N SER A 152 14.09 13.50 10.50
CA SER A 152 13.65 13.88 9.14
C SER A 152 12.60 12.89 8.68
N VAL A 153 11.42 13.37 8.28
CA VAL A 153 10.32 12.51 7.83
C VAL A 153 10.30 12.45 6.31
N VAL A 154 10.21 11.24 5.77
CA VAL A 154 10.20 10.95 4.33
C VAL A 154 8.98 10.08 4.02
N SER A 155 8.23 10.42 2.98
CA SER A 155 7.17 9.56 2.44
C SER A 155 7.74 8.66 1.35
N ASN A 156 7.55 7.34 1.47
CA ASN A 156 7.95 6.35 0.47
C ASN A 156 6.85 5.29 0.31
N PRO A 157 5.72 5.66 -0.31
CA PRO A 157 4.59 4.75 -0.46
C PRO A 157 4.92 3.56 -1.34
N GLU A 158 4.24 2.44 -1.11
CA GLU A 158 4.41 1.20 -1.86
C GLU A 158 3.40 1.06 -2.98
N PHE A 159 3.85 0.55 -4.14
CA PHE A 159 3.01 0.31 -5.32
C PHE A 159 2.96 -1.17 -5.74
N LEU A 160 3.46 -2.06 -4.90
CA LEU A 160 3.40 -3.51 -5.16
C LEU A 160 1.96 -4.02 -5.25
N ALA A 161 1.80 -5.10 -6.00
CA ALA A 161 0.55 -5.86 -6.05
C ALA A 161 0.76 -7.24 -5.39
N GLU A 162 -0.23 -7.69 -4.63
CA GLU A 162 -0.22 -9.04 -4.05
C GLU A 162 -0.11 -10.09 -5.16
N GLY A 163 0.68 -11.15 -4.94
CA GLY A 163 0.98 -12.19 -5.92
C GLY A 163 2.12 -11.86 -6.89
N THR A 164 2.57 -10.60 -6.95
CA THR A 164 3.73 -10.16 -7.73
C THR A 164 4.69 -9.26 -6.95
N ALA A 165 4.52 -9.19 -5.61
CA ALA A 165 5.24 -8.22 -4.79
C ALA A 165 6.76 -8.29 -4.93
N ILE A 166 7.34 -9.48 -4.96
CA ILE A 166 8.79 -9.66 -5.13
C ILE A 166 9.26 -9.21 -6.52
N GLN A 167 8.47 -9.49 -7.56
CA GLN A 167 8.79 -9.05 -8.92
C GLN A 167 8.68 -7.53 -9.04
N ASP A 168 7.61 -6.94 -8.47
CA ASP A 168 7.37 -5.49 -8.47
C ASP A 168 8.48 -4.75 -7.69
N LEU A 169 8.95 -5.31 -6.57
CA LEU A 169 10.06 -4.75 -5.79
C LEU A 169 11.41 -4.91 -6.49
N ALA A 170 11.63 -6.03 -7.22
CA ALA A 170 12.86 -6.27 -7.95
C ALA A 170 12.99 -5.39 -9.21
N ASN A 171 11.88 -5.10 -9.87
CA ASN A 171 11.85 -4.30 -11.09
C ASN A 171 10.64 -3.34 -11.08
N PRO A 172 10.61 -2.35 -10.18
CA PRO A 172 9.48 -1.44 -10.04
C PRO A 172 9.34 -0.54 -11.27
N ASP A 173 8.11 -0.24 -11.66
CA ASP A 173 7.83 0.80 -12.65
C ASP A 173 8.39 2.15 -12.16
N ARG A 174 8.30 2.41 -10.86
CA ARG A 174 8.83 3.58 -10.16
C ARG A 174 9.01 3.33 -8.67
N VAL A 175 9.95 4.05 -8.07
CA VAL A 175 10.05 4.27 -6.62
C VAL A 175 9.78 5.75 -6.37
N LEU A 176 8.82 6.06 -5.49
CA LEU A 176 8.45 7.44 -5.17
C LEU A 176 8.94 7.79 -3.77
N ILE A 177 9.64 8.90 -3.63
CA ILE A 177 10.21 9.35 -2.37
C ILE A 177 9.91 10.84 -2.21
N GLY A 178 9.17 11.20 -1.16
CA GLY A 178 8.83 12.57 -0.83
C GLY A 178 9.62 13.03 0.39
N GLY A 179 10.35 14.12 0.25
CA GLY A 179 11.05 14.80 1.35
C GLY A 179 10.46 16.18 1.62
N GLU A 180 10.71 16.71 2.82
CA GLU A 180 10.43 18.12 3.11
C GLU A 180 11.25 19.03 2.19
N GLU A 181 10.69 20.21 1.88
CA GLU A 181 11.34 21.19 1.00
C GLU A 181 12.36 22.05 1.76
N ASN A 182 13.25 21.38 2.48
CA ASN A 182 14.40 21.95 3.18
C ASN A 182 15.64 21.08 2.99
N GLU A 183 16.80 21.56 3.41
CA GLU A 183 18.08 20.86 3.23
C GLU A 183 18.10 19.47 3.88
N ASN A 184 17.57 19.34 5.10
CA ASN A 184 17.51 18.06 5.81
C ASN A 184 16.56 17.07 5.13
N GLY A 185 15.38 17.54 4.68
CA GLY A 185 14.42 16.73 3.97
C GLY A 185 14.97 16.22 2.62
N HIS A 186 15.63 17.07 1.86
CA HIS A 186 16.31 16.67 0.61
C HIS A 186 17.42 15.65 0.87
N LYS A 187 18.22 15.84 1.92
CA LYS A 187 19.27 14.89 2.32
C LYS A 187 18.68 13.55 2.72
N ALA A 188 17.61 13.55 3.53
CA ALA A 188 16.94 12.35 3.98
C ALA A 188 16.30 11.59 2.79
N ALA A 189 15.59 12.29 1.89
CA ALA A 189 15.01 11.70 0.69
C ALA A 189 16.08 11.08 -0.23
N ASN A 190 17.21 11.77 -0.43
CA ASN A 190 18.34 11.23 -1.18
C ASN A 190 18.95 10.00 -0.50
N THR A 191 19.06 9.98 0.83
CA THR A 191 19.57 8.80 1.57
C THR A 191 18.69 7.57 1.32
N VAL A 192 17.36 7.74 1.36
CA VAL A 192 16.42 6.65 1.03
C VAL A 192 16.51 6.27 -0.46
N ALA A 193 16.70 7.23 -1.36
CA ALA A 193 16.86 6.97 -2.79
C ALA A 193 18.12 6.14 -3.09
N GLU A 194 19.23 6.38 -2.37
CA GLU A 194 20.46 5.60 -2.53
C GLU A 194 20.25 4.13 -2.16
N LEU A 195 19.40 3.78 -1.16
CA LEU A 195 19.09 2.39 -0.87
C LEU A 195 18.50 1.70 -2.11
N TYR A 196 17.50 2.32 -2.75
CA TYR A 196 16.85 1.75 -3.94
C TYR A 196 17.78 1.76 -5.17
N ALA A 197 18.68 2.72 -5.29
CA ALA A 197 19.61 2.85 -6.42
C ALA A 197 20.58 1.67 -6.55
N HIS A 198 20.70 0.79 -5.53
CA HIS A 198 21.48 -0.44 -5.63
C HIS A 198 20.91 -1.42 -6.69
N TRP A 199 19.62 -1.36 -7.00
CA TRP A 199 19.01 -2.25 -8.01
C TRP A 199 17.99 -1.57 -8.92
N VAL A 200 17.51 -0.37 -8.58
CA VAL A 200 16.54 0.38 -9.38
C VAL A 200 17.26 1.46 -10.17
N PRO A 201 17.10 1.53 -11.51
CA PRO A 201 17.64 2.62 -12.31
C PRO A 201 17.21 3.99 -11.80
N ARG A 202 18.14 4.94 -11.77
CA ARG A 202 17.91 6.28 -11.20
C ARG A 202 16.73 7.02 -11.82
N GLU A 203 16.49 6.86 -13.10
CA GLU A 203 15.37 7.45 -13.84
C GLU A 203 14.00 6.96 -13.38
N ARG A 204 13.94 5.84 -12.64
CA ARG A 204 12.72 5.30 -12.02
C ARG A 204 12.57 5.70 -10.55
N ILE A 205 13.53 6.39 -9.97
CA ILE A 205 13.47 6.90 -8.59
C ILE A 205 13.05 8.36 -8.66
N LEU A 206 11.81 8.64 -8.27
CA LEU A 206 11.22 9.96 -8.34
C LEU A 206 11.28 10.65 -6.98
N LEU A 207 11.97 11.77 -6.91
CA LEU A 207 12.00 12.65 -5.75
C LEU A 207 10.94 13.74 -5.90
N THR A 208 10.17 13.98 -4.84
CA THR A 208 9.08 14.96 -4.82
C THR A 208 8.87 15.54 -3.41
N SER A 209 7.91 16.45 -3.25
CA SER A 209 7.48 16.87 -1.92
C SER A 209 6.74 15.74 -1.18
N VAL A 210 6.77 15.77 0.14
CA VAL A 210 6.10 14.78 1.00
C VAL A 210 4.62 14.63 0.64
N TRP A 211 3.90 15.74 0.53
CA TRP A 211 2.45 15.71 0.28
C TRP A 211 2.09 15.20 -1.12
N SER A 212 2.90 15.51 -2.11
CA SER A 212 2.72 14.96 -3.47
C SER A 212 2.95 13.46 -3.47
N SER A 213 3.92 12.96 -2.70
CA SER A 213 4.18 11.53 -2.54
C SER A 213 2.99 10.80 -1.89
N GLU A 214 2.51 11.31 -0.75
CA GLU A 214 1.35 10.74 -0.04
C GLU A 214 0.10 10.69 -0.94
N LEU A 215 -0.22 11.81 -1.62
CA LEU A 215 -1.38 11.89 -2.50
C LEU A 215 -1.26 10.95 -3.69
N SER A 216 -0.06 10.81 -4.27
CA SER A 216 0.16 9.98 -5.47
C SER A 216 -0.26 8.53 -5.27
N LYS A 217 -0.07 7.97 -4.08
CA LYS A 217 -0.49 6.58 -3.78
C LYS A 217 -2.01 6.43 -3.81
N LEU A 218 -2.74 7.33 -3.15
CA LEU A 218 -4.21 7.31 -3.14
C LEU A 218 -4.77 7.49 -4.56
N VAL A 219 -4.23 8.46 -5.29
CA VAL A 219 -4.65 8.75 -6.67
C VAL A 219 -4.35 7.58 -7.60
N ALA A 220 -3.19 6.92 -7.47
CA ALA A 220 -2.86 5.75 -8.29
C ALA A 220 -3.89 4.63 -8.12
N ASN A 221 -4.22 4.28 -6.87
CA ASN A 221 -5.23 3.25 -6.59
C ASN A 221 -6.64 3.66 -7.06
N ALA A 222 -7.01 4.94 -6.86
CA ALA A 222 -8.28 5.47 -7.34
C ALA A 222 -8.41 5.42 -8.87
N MET A 223 -7.35 5.79 -9.59
CA MET A 223 -7.31 5.73 -11.06
C MET A 223 -7.40 4.29 -11.59
N LEU A 224 -6.72 3.32 -10.96
CA LEU A 224 -6.82 1.92 -11.34
C LEU A 224 -8.25 1.38 -11.14
N ALA A 225 -8.86 1.65 -10.00
CA ALA A 225 -10.22 1.24 -9.71
C ALA A 225 -11.25 1.94 -10.61
N GLN A 226 -11.05 3.22 -10.92
CA GLN A 226 -11.87 3.99 -11.84
C GLN A 226 -11.88 3.36 -13.24
N ARG A 227 -10.75 2.85 -13.74
CA ARG A 227 -10.69 2.14 -15.02
C ARG A 227 -11.56 0.89 -15.02
N ILE A 228 -11.53 0.09 -13.91
CA ILE A 228 -12.38 -1.10 -13.77
C ILE A 228 -13.86 -0.71 -13.73
N SER A 229 -14.24 0.29 -12.93
CA SER A 229 -15.62 0.76 -12.87
C SER A 229 -16.10 1.31 -14.21
N SER A 230 -15.24 2.03 -14.94
CA SER A 230 -15.57 2.56 -16.27
C SER A 230 -15.84 1.46 -17.26
N VAL A 231 -14.96 0.45 -17.41
CA VAL A 231 -15.17 -0.64 -18.36
C VAL A 231 -16.39 -1.50 -17.98
N ASN A 232 -16.63 -1.72 -16.68
CA ASN A 232 -17.82 -2.42 -16.22
C ASN A 232 -19.12 -1.66 -16.53
N SER A 233 -19.13 -0.33 -16.43
CA SER A 233 -20.28 0.47 -16.82
C SER A 233 -20.60 0.33 -18.33
N ILE A 234 -19.57 0.32 -19.17
CA ILE A 234 -19.70 0.12 -20.62
C ILE A 234 -20.13 -1.30 -20.96
N SER A 235 -19.67 -2.32 -20.20
CA SER A 235 -20.12 -3.71 -20.42
C SER A 235 -21.64 -3.86 -20.34
N ALA A 236 -22.27 -3.13 -19.43
CA ALA A 236 -23.72 -3.13 -19.31
C ALA A 236 -24.44 -2.50 -20.52
N LEU A 237 -23.84 -1.48 -21.13
CA LEU A 237 -24.35 -0.92 -22.39
C LEU A 237 -24.14 -1.88 -23.54
N CYS A 238 -23.02 -2.57 -23.63
CA CYS A 238 -22.73 -3.58 -24.62
C CYS A 238 -23.81 -4.68 -24.63
N GLU A 239 -24.21 -5.19 -23.45
CA GLU A 239 -25.28 -6.20 -23.35
C GLU A 239 -26.66 -5.72 -23.87
N ARG A 240 -26.90 -4.40 -23.88
CA ARG A 240 -28.15 -3.82 -24.41
C ARG A 240 -28.09 -3.51 -25.90
N THR A 241 -26.91 -3.42 -26.47
CA THR A 241 -26.67 -3.02 -27.86
C THR A 241 -26.09 -4.13 -28.73
N GLU A 242 -25.95 -5.34 -28.16
CA GLU A 242 -25.32 -6.50 -28.82
C GLU A 242 -23.84 -6.26 -29.20
N ALA A 243 -23.19 -5.26 -28.63
CA ALA A 243 -21.77 -5.03 -28.78
C ALA A 243 -20.96 -5.97 -27.87
N ASP A 244 -19.76 -6.34 -28.28
CA ASP A 244 -18.84 -7.14 -27.47
C ASP A 244 -17.87 -6.23 -26.68
N ILE A 245 -17.94 -6.26 -25.33
CA ILE A 245 -17.08 -5.49 -24.46
C ILE A 245 -15.59 -5.84 -24.65
N THR A 246 -15.28 -7.08 -25.01
CA THR A 246 -13.90 -7.50 -25.25
C THR A 246 -13.31 -6.82 -26.48
N GLU A 247 -14.10 -6.69 -27.54
CA GLU A 247 -13.72 -5.96 -28.75
C GLU A 247 -13.57 -4.46 -28.48
N VAL A 248 -14.53 -3.87 -27.76
CA VAL A 248 -14.47 -2.45 -27.36
C VAL A 248 -13.23 -2.20 -26.52
N SER A 249 -12.98 -3.00 -25.50
CA SER A 249 -11.80 -2.85 -24.62
C SER A 249 -10.50 -3.00 -25.39
N ARG A 250 -10.41 -3.95 -26.31
CA ARG A 250 -9.25 -4.14 -27.19
C ARG A 250 -9.03 -2.94 -28.08
N ALA A 251 -10.09 -2.44 -28.70
CA ALA A 251 -10.00 -1.28 -29.63
C ALA A 251 -9.51 -0.01 -28.90
N ILE A 252 -10.14 0.34 -27.76
CA ILE A 252 -9.72 1.53 -27.01
C ILE A 252 -8.36 1.35 -26.33
N GLY A 253 -8.02 0.11 -25.93
CA GLY A 253 -6.72 -0.20 -25.31
C GLY A 253 -5.53 -0.12 -26.27
N MET A 254 -5.75 -0.13 -27.59
CA MET A 254 -4.72 0.13 -28.61
C MET A 254 -4.32 1.61 -28.69
N ASP A 255 -5.16 2.52 -28.22
CA ASP A 255 -4.76 3.94 -28.10
C ASP A 255 -3.72 4.07 -26.97
N THR A 256 -2.51 4.50 -27.31
CA THR A 256 -1.39 4.64 -26.37
C THR A 256 -1.68 5.61 -25.22
N ARG A 257 -2.59 6.56 -25.41
CA ARG A 257 -3.03 7.50 -24.36
C ARG A 257 -3.92 6.81 -23.32
N ILE A 258 -4.60 5.72 -23.68
CA ILE A 258 -5.45 4.91 -22.80
C ILE A 258 -4.67 3.71 -22.28
N GLY A 259 -4.08 2.89 -23.17
CA GLY A 259 -3.38 1.66 -22.85
C GLY A 259 -4.32 0.53 -22.41
N ALA A 260 -3.89 -0.71 -22.58
CA ALA A 260 -4.72 -1.90 -22.42
C ALA A 260 -4.92 -2.38 -20.97
N LYS A 261 -4.08 -1.93 -20.01
CA LYS A 261 -4.12 -2.42 -18.63
C LYS A 261 -5.39 -1.95 -17.91
N PHE A 262 -5.99 -2.82 -17.08
CA PHE A 262 -7.21 -2.53 -16.28
C PHE A 262 -8.46 -2.20 -17.11
N LEU A 263 -8.59 -2.77 -18.31
CA LEU A 263 -9.77 -2.62 -19.19
C LEU A 263 -10.54 -3.95 -19.38
N GLN A 264 -10.37 -4.92 -18.51
CA GLN A 264 -11.16 -6.15 -18.55
C GLN A 264 -12.44 -5.99 -17.73
N ALA A 265 -13.59 -6.18 -18.36
CA ALA A 265 -14.87 -6.23 -17.65
C ALA A 265 -14.95 -7.46 -16.76
N SER A 266 -15.53 -7.29 -15.58
CA SER A 266 -15.61 -8.31 -14.54
C SER A 266 -16.81 -8.08 -13.64
N ILE A 267 -16.96 -8.90 -12.60
CA ILE A 267 -17.99 -8.69 -11.56
C ILE A 267 -17.71 -7.47 -10.68
N GLY A 268 -16.54 -6.87 -10.79
CA GLY A 268 -16.08 -5.71 -10.02
C GLY A 268 -14.69 -5.94 -9.42
N PHE A 269 -14.17 -4.91 -8.74
CA PHE A 269 -12.96 -5.03 -7.93
C PHE A 269 -13.33 -5.34 -6.48
N GLY A 270 -12.48 -6.15 -5.83
CA GLY A 270 -12.50 -6.44 -4.41
C GLY A 270 -11.17 -6.04 -3.75
N GLY A 271 -10.85 -6.76 -2.67
CA GLY A 271 -9.63 -6.52 -1.89
C GLY A 271 -9.74 -5.33 -0.95
N SER A 272 -8.79 -5.24 -0.04
CA SER A 272 -8.79 -4.29 1.08
C SER A 272 -8.39 -2.86 0.68
N CYS A 273 -7.73 -2.66 -0.49
CA CYS A 273 -7.06 -1.40 -0.81
C CYS A 273 -7.93 -0.43 -1.62
N PHE A 274 -8.48 -0.84 -2.77
CA PHE A 274 -9.13 0.08 -3.71
C PHE A 274 -10.31 0.83 -3.08
N ARG A 275 -11.25 0.08 -2.48
CA ARG A 275 -12.43 0.69 -1.85
C ARG A 275 -12.03 1.66 -0.74
N LYS A 276 -11.13 1.24 0.13
CA LYS A 276 -10.64 2.06 1.25
C LYS A 276 -9.98 3.35 0.75
N ASP A 277 -9.08 3.26 -0.20
CA ASP A 277 -8.31 4.40 -0.68
C ASP A 277 -9.18 5.41 -1.45
N ILE A 278 -10.18 4.94 -2.22
CA ILE A 278 -11.14 5.83 -2.90
C ILE A 278 -12.03 6.56 -1.89
N LEU A 279 -12.58 5.84 -0.91
CA LEU A 279 -13.42 6.46 0.12
C LEU A 279 -12.61 7.47 0.94
N HIS A 280 -11.34 7.19 1.17
CA HIS A 280 -10.43 8.10 1.82
C HIS A 280 -10.15 9.34 0.97
N LEU A 281 -9.89 9.17 -0.33
CA LEU A 281 -9.70 10.28 -1.27
C LEU A 281 -10.97 11.15 -1.33
N SER A 282 -12.17 10.54 -1.40
CA SER A 282 -13.45 11.25 -1.34
C SER A 282 -13.60 12.04 -0.05
N TYR A 283 -13.28 11.44 1.12
CA TYR A 283 -13.32 12.12 2.40
C TYR A 283 -12.34 13.32 2.45
N LEU A 284 -11.15 13.18 1.94
CA LEU A 284 -10.19 14.30 1.84
C LEU A 284 -10.76 15.44 0.99
N CYS A 285 -11.39 15.12 -0.14
CA CYS A 285 -12.02 16.13 -0.98
C CYS A 285 -13.16 16.85 -0.23
N GLU A 286 -14.00 16.13 0.51
CA GLU A 286 -15.04 16.72 1.37
C GLU A 286 -14.42 17.65 2.43
N PHE A 287 -13.37 17.17 3.11
CA PHE A 287 -12.68 17.93 4.17
C PHE A 287 -12.06 19.24 3.67
N TYR A 288 -11.55 19.24 2.43
CA TYR A 288 -11.00 20.44 1.79
C TYR A 288 -12.03 21.28 1.02
N GLY A 289 -13.34 21.01 1.19
CA GLY A 289 -14.42 21.81 0.61
C GLY A 289 -14.60 21.62 -0.89
N LEU A 290 -14.33 20.41 -1.40
CA LEU A 290 -14.45 20.03 -2.82
C LEU A 290 -15.53 18.93 -3.01
N PRO A 291 -16.82 19.23 -2.72
CA PRO A 291 -17.88 18.21 -2.71
C PRO A 291 -18.08 17.55 -4.10
N GLU A 292 -17.99 18.29 -5.20
CA GLU A 292 -18.18 17.75 -6.55
C GLU A 292 -17.06 16.76 -6.90
N VAL A 293 -15.83 17.01 -6.44
CA VAL A 293 -14.69 16.09 -6.61
C VAL A 293 -14.85 14.85 -5.74
N ALA A 294 -15.35 15.03 -4.52
CA ALA A 294 -15.67 13.93 -3.62
C ALA A 294 -16.73 12.99 -4.20
N ASP A 295 -17.80 13.54 -4.76
CA ASP A 295 -18.88 12.80 -5.42
C ASP A 295 -18.39 12.04 -6.64
N TYR A 296 -17.51 12.66 -7.44
CA TYR A 296 -16.88 11.98 -8.57
C TYR A 296 -16.14 10.71 -8.14
N TRP A 297 -15.27 10.80 -7.13
CA TRP A 297 -14.53 9.61 -6.67
C TRP A 297 -15.44 8.60 -5.95
N ALA A 298 -16.42 9.03 -5.18
CA ALA A 298 -17.41 8.15 -4.57
C ALA A 298 -18.21 7.36 -5.64
N SER A 299 -18.48 7.96 -6.80
CA SER A 299 -19.20 7.31 -7.89
C SER A 299 -18.48 6.07 -8.42
N VAL A 300 -17.14 6.00 -8.33
CA VAL A 300 -16.34 4.83 -8.72
C VAL A 300 -16.71 3.61 -7.87
N VAL A 301 -16.85 3.81 -6.55
CA VAL A 301 -17.29 2.75 -5.62
C VAL A 301 -18.75 2.38 -5.87
N ASN A 302 -19.62 3.37 -6.09
CA ASN A 302 -21.04 3.15 -6.32
C ASN A 302 -21.28 2.30 -7.60
N ILE A 303 -20.53 2.57 -8.68
CA ILE A 303 -20.59 1.77 -9.90
C ILE A 303 -20.08 0.34 -9.66
N ASN A 304 -19.03 0.17 -8.87
CA ASN A 304 -18.52 -1.14 -8.50
C ASN A 304 -19.57 -1.96 -7.72
N GLU A 305 -20.20 -1.36 -6.71
CA GLU A 305 -21.26 -2.00 -5.93
C GLU A 305 -22.48 -2.31 -6.80
N TRP A 306 -22.86 -1.40 -7.71
CA TRP A 306 -23.91 -1.63 -8.68
C TRP A 306 -23.60 -2.82 -9.60
N GLN A 307 -22.36 -2.93 -10.09
CA GLN A 307 -21.94 -4.05 -10.97
C GLN A 307 -22.01 -5.40 -10.23
N ILE A 308 -21.57 -5.47 -8.97
CA ILE A 308 -21.66 -6.68 -8.14
C ILE A 308 -23.14 -7.08 -7.97
N ASN A 309 -24.00 -6.12 -7.61
CA ASN A 309 -25.43 -6.36 -7.46
C ASN A 309 -26.07 -6.80 -8.76
N ARG A 310 -25.71 -6.18 -9.88
CA ARG A 310 -26.21 -6.57 -11.22
C ARG A 310 -25.84 -8.01 -11.56
N PHE A 311 -24.62 -8.43 -11.30
CA PHE A 311 -24.18 -9.81 -11.49
C PHE A 311 -25.00 -10.79 -10.64
N PHE A 312 -25.25 -10.45 -9.38
CA PHE A 312 -26.10 -11.23 -8.49
C PHE A 312 -27.55 -11.33 -9.02
N GLN A 313 -28.12 -10.23 -9.51
CA GLN A 313 -29.46 -10.26 -10.12
C GLN A 313 -29.52 -11.14 -11.37
N ASN A 314 -28.48 -11.15 -12.19
CA ASN A 314 -28.41 -12.06 -13.35
C ASN A 314 -28.43 -13.53 -12.90
N ILE A 315 -27.69 -13.90 -11.85
CA ILE A 315 -27.77 -15.26 -11.28
C ILE A 315 -29.19 -15.59 -10.81
N LEU A 316 -29.87 -14.67 -10.10
CA LEU A 316 -31.22 -14.88 -9.62
C LEU A 316 -32.19 -15.07 -10.80
N ASN A 317 -32.10 -14.28 -11.85
CA ASN A 317 -32.95 -14.37 -13.04
C ASN A 317 -32.77 -15.72 -13.73
N GLU A 318 -31.55 -16.19 -13.94
CA GLU A 318 -31.23 -17.50 -14.51
C GLU A 318 -31.73 -18.66 -13.63
N LEU A 319 -31.88 -18.45 -12.35
CA LEU A 319 -32.42 -19.39 -11.40
C LEU A 319 -33.94 -19.23 -11.16
N PHE A 320 -34.64 -18.55 -12.07
CA PHE A 320 -36.09 -18.29 -11.96
C PHE A 320 -36.51 -17.55 -10.69
N ASN A 321 -35.69 -16.58 -10.27
CA ASN A 321 -35.89 -15.73 -9.08
C ASN A 321 -36.02 -16.50 -7.75
N THR A 322 -35.46 -17.70 -7.66
CA THR A 322 -35.45 -18.47 -6.42
C THR A 322 -34.15 -19.25 -6.21
N LEU A 323 -33.62 -19.25 -5.01
CA LEU A 323 -32.47 -20.06 -4.58
C LEU A 323 -32.92 -21.34 -3.86
N SER A 324 -34.20 -21.49 -3.57
CA SER A 324 -34.74 -22.63 -2.82
C SER A 324 -34.47 -23.96 -3.54
N GLY A 325 -33.82 -24.89 -2.87
CA GLY A 325 -33.48 -26.22 -3.39
C GLY A 325 -32.40 -26.24 -4.49
N LYS A 326 -31.67 -25.12 -4.68
CA LYS A 326 -30.59 -25.02 -5.68
C LYS A 326 -29.23 -24.99 -5.03
N THR A 327 -28.24 -25.55 -5.73
CA THR A 327 -26.83 -25.53 -5.33
C THR A 327 -26.07 -24.60 -6.27
N ILE A 328 -25.34 -23.65 -5.70
CA ILE A 328 -24.41 -22.78 -6.45
C ILE A 328 -23.00 -23.17 -6.04
N THR A 329 -22.19 -23.61 -6.99
CA THR A 329 -20.80 -23.95 -6.75
C THR A 329 -19.92 -22.76 -7.09
N MET A 330 -19.12 -22.31 -6.13
CA MET A 330 -18.09 -21.29 -6.34
C MET A 330 -16.76 -21.99 -6.63
N LEU A 331 -16.12 -21.66 -7.73
CA LEU A 331 -14.81 -22.19 -8.11
C LEU A 331 -13.74 -21.14 -7.80
N GLY A 332 -12.89 -21.46 -6.80
CA GLY A 332 -11.87 -20.56 -6.27
C GLY A 332 -12.34 -19.76 -5.05
N PHE A 333 -11.40 -19.46 -4.16
CA PHE A 333 -11.69 -18.79 -2.89
C PHE A 333 -10.68 -17.68 -2.56
N ALA A 334 -9.51 -17.65 -3.23
CA ALA A 334 -8.52 -16.61 -3.04
C ALA A 334 -8.94 -15.30 -3.73
N PHE A 335 -8.50 -14.18 -3.17
CA PHE A 335 -8.69 -12.83 -3.71
C PHE A 335 -8.27 -12.72 -5.18
N LYS A 336 -7.13 -13.30 -5.54
CA LYS A 336 -6.66 -13.50 -6.92
C LYS A 336 -5.61 -14.61 -6.97
N GLN A 337 -5.20 -14.97 -8.18
CA GLN A 337 -4.13 -15.95 -8.42
C GLN A 337 -2.84 -15.57 -7.67
N ASP A 338 -2.13 -16.59 -7.18
CA ASP A 338 -0.84 -16.46 -6.47
C ASP A 338 -0.89 -15.61 -5.17
N THR A 339 -2.03 -15.59 -4.50
CA THR A 339 -2.20 -14.92 -3.20
C THR A 339 -2.75 -15.88 -2.16
N GLY A 340 -2.40 -15.62 -0.88
CA GLY A 340 -2.99 -16.30 0.27
C GLY A 340 -4.17 -15.54 0.91
N ASP A 341 -4.58 -14.39 0.33
CA ASP A 341 -5.69 -13.56 0.82
C ASP A 341 -7.04 -14.14 0.35
N THR A 342 -8.03 -14.23 1.29
CA THR A 342 -9.34 -14.89 1.07
C THR A 342 -10.50 -14.04 1.58
#